data_095700f1065ee8a1289e78e1f094f50b
#
_entry.id   095700f1065ee8a1289e78e1f094f50b
#
_cell.length_a   1.000
_cell.length_b   1.000
_cell.length_c   1.000
_cell.angle_alpha   90.00
_cell.angle_beta   90.00
_cell.angle_gamma   90.00
#
_symmetry.space_group_name_H-M   'P 1'
#
loop_
_entity.id
_entity.type
_entity.pdbx_description
1 polymer ?
#
loop_
_entity_poly.entity_id
_entity_poly.type
_entity_poly.pdbx_seq_one_letter_code
_entity_poly.pdbx_strand_id
1 'polypeptide(L)'
;ISKRVIEWFRTKPSVISGLRDNDFSRYTKEILHTRTDYKDEILDFISSMDVGFREVTTEQEYIDEKMLPKGLPAEIVASLKEHPPIVAYAKHSKINADGEVVGIVDFDIEERESDGTRKLFNLAGPIVDTLRQGKSLFVDELDAQLHPLLSRRIVKLFNYAETNPHGAQLIFTTHDTNMLSKKLLRRDQVVFVEKTAKTSYSTKLTPMMSITLDNGAKPRTDSNYGKNYLEGKYGAIPYFEDEFKDCNE
;
A
#
# COMPACT_ATOMS: atom_id res chain seq x y z
N ILE A 1 -18.49 -23.36 14.51
CA ILE A 1 -17.58 -22.17 14.65
C ILE A 1 -16.36 -22.36 13.77
N SER A 2 -15.68 -23.51 13.80
CA SER A 2 -14.43 -23.75 13.06
C SER A 2 -14.56 -23.63 11.53
N LYS A 3 -15.64 -24.13 10.91
CA LYS A 3 -15.84 -24.00 9.45
C LYS A 3 -15.98 -22.54 9.01
N ARG A 4 -16.76 -21.74 9.75
CA ARG A 4 -16.95 -20.29 9.45
C ARG A 4 -15.66 -19.50 9.60
N VAL A 5 -14.82 -19.83 10.59
CA VAL A 5 -13.52 -19.20 10.80
C VAL A 5 -12.56 -19.56 9.66
N ILE A 6 -12.47 -20.84 9.28
CA ILE A 6 -11.64 -21.29 8.17
C ILE A 6 -12.08 -20.63 6.85
N GLU A 7 -13.38 -20.57 6.61
CA GLU A 7 -13.95 -19.93 5.41
C GLU A 7 -13.63 -18.42 5.40
N TRP A 8 -13.74 -17.74 6.55
CA TRP A 8 -13.36 -16.32 6.67
C TRP A 8 -11.89 -16.11 6.28
N PHE A 9 -10.96 -16.91 6.84
CA PHE A 9 -9.53 -16.81 6.50
C PHE A 9 -9.21 -17.14 5.04
N ARG A 10 -10.03 -17.93 4.38
CA ARG A 10 -9.86 -18.26 2.95
C ARG A 10 -10.40 -17.20 2.01
N THR A 11 -11.42 -16.45 2.43
CA THR A 11 -12.20 -15.59 1.51
C THR A 11 -12.08 -14.10 1.80
N LYS A 12 -11.73 -13.71 3.03
CA LYS A 12 -11.74 -12.29 3.44
C LYS A 12 -10.39 -11.60 3.49
N PRO A 13 -9.30 -12.22 3.95
CA PRO A 13 -8.00 -11.56 4.00
C PRO A 13 -7.31 -11.54 2.63
N SER A 14 -6.79 -10.38 2.25
CA SER A 14 -5.79 -10.23 1.19
C SER A 14 -4.51 -9.67 1.81
N VAL A 15 -3.36 -10.27 1.53
CA VAL A 15 -2.06 -9.86 2.10
C VAL A 15 -1.18 -9.29 1.01
N ILE A 16 -0.68 -8.09 1.22
CA ILE A 16 0.21 -7.37 0.31
C ILE A 16 1.52 -7.07 1.05
N SER A 17 2.67 -7.40 0.43
CA SER A 17 3.96 -6.92 0.88
C SER A 17 4.36 -5.67 0.12
N GLY A 18 4.66 -4.57 0.81
CA GLY A 18 5.05 -3.30 0.22
C GLY A 18 6.34 -3.33 -0.61
N LEU A 19 7.12 -4.42 -0.50
CA LEU A 19 8.41 -4.60 -1.20
C LEU A 19 8.33 -5.53 -2.43
N ARG A 20 7.20 -6.23 -2.65
CA ARG A 20 7.06 -7.19 -3.76
C ARG A 20 5.71 -7.00 -4.44
N ASP A 21 5.67 -6.08 -5.39
CA ASP A 21 4.43 -5.60 -6.01
C ASP A 21 3.92 -6.41 -7.21
N ASN A 22 4.67 -7.39 -7.72
CA ASN A 22 4.36 -8.03 -9.01
C ASN A 22 2.98 -8.71 -9.06
N ASP A 23 2.53 -9.33 -7.97
CA ASP A 23 1.23 -10.02 -7.94
C ASP A 23 0.04 -9.04 -7.94
N PHE A 24 0.24 -7.82 -7.42
CA PHE A 24 -0.82 -6.79 -7.30
C PHE A 24 -0.94 -5.94 -8.55
N SER A 25 0.16 -5.69 -9.23
CA SER A 25 0.17 -5.13 -10.58
C SER A 25 -0.72 -5.98 -11.49
N ARG A 26 -0.46 -7.27 -11.53
CA ARG A 26 -1.27 -8.22 -12.29
C ARG A 26 -2.74 -8.17 -11.91
N TYR A 27 -3.07 -8.19 -10.61
CA TYR A 27 -4.44 -8.15 -10.13
C TYR A 27 -5.19 -6.88 -10.57
N THR A 28 -4.57 -5.71 -10.43
CA THR A 28 -5.18 -4.43 -10.85
C THR A 28 -5.39 -4.39 -12.37
N LYS A 29 -4.41 -4.85 -13.17
CA LYS A 29 -4.51 -4.95 -14.61
C LYS A 29 -5.64 -5.91 -15.04
N GLU A 30 -5.72 -7.09 -14.42
CA GLU A 30 -6.75 -8.08 -14.71
C GLU A 30 -8.16 -7.55 -14.41
N ILE A 31 -8.36 -6.90 -13.25
CA ILE A 31 -9.65 -6.28 -12.93
C ILE A 31 -10.02 -5.20 -13.93
N LEU A 32 -9.12 -4.29 -14.24
CA LEU A 32 -9.35 -3.22 -15.21
C LEU A 32 -9.68 -3.75 -16.60
N HIS A 33 -9.06 -4.87 -16.99
CA HIS A 33 -9.27 -5.46 -18.31
C HIS A 33 -10.55 -6.28 -18.41
N THR A 34 -10.91 -7.03 -17.36
CA THR A 34 -12.00 -8.01 -17.40
C THR A 34 -13.29 -7.56 -16.71
N ARG A 35 -13.22 -6.61 -15.76
CA ARG A 35 -14.30 -6.22 -14.88
C ARG A 35 -14.71 -4.76 -15.12
N THR A 36 -15.58 -4.55 -16.08
CA THR A 36 -16.09 -3.19 -16.40
C THR A 36 -16.80 -2.54 -15.22
N ASP A 37 -17.39 -3.32 -14.32
CA ASP A 37 -18.07 -2.86 -13.12
C ASP A 37 -17.13 -2.31 -12.02
N TYR A 38 -15.81 -2.51 -12.14
CA TYR A 38 -14.80 -1.96 -11.23
C TYR A 38 -14.04 -0.77 -11.82
N LYS A 39 -14.12 -0.60 -13.14
CA LYS A 39 -13.25 0.34 -13.88
C LYS A 39 -13.39 1.76 -13.36
N ASP A 40 -14.61 2.25 -13.24
CA ASP A 40 -14.86 3.62 -12.82
C ASP A 40 -14.37 3.88 -11.39
N GLU A 41 -14.63 2.96 -10.45
CA GLU A 41 -14.17 3.08 -9.07
C GLU A 41 -12.63 3.09 -8.95
N ILE A 42 -11.95 2.27 -9.75
CA ILE A 42 -10.47 2.23 -9.78
C ILE A 42 -9.91 3.53 -10.39
N LEU A 43 -10.51 4.03 -11.47
CA LEU A 43 -10.09 5.28 -12.08
C LEU A 43 -10.36 6.48 -11.18
N ASP A 44 -11.49 6.50 -10.47
CA ASP A 44 -11.82 7.53 -9.47
C ASP A 44 -10.82 7.49 -8.30
N PHE A 45 -10.47 6.29 -7.81
CA PHE A 45 -9.44 6.14 -6.80
C PHE A 45 -8.11 6.74 -7.29
N ILE A 46 -7.60 6.32 -8.45
CA ILE A 46 -6.35 6.80 -9.03
C ILE A 46 -6.39 8.33 -9.22
N SER A 47 -7.45 8.85 -9.84
CA SER A 47 -7.62 10.29 -10.08
C SER A 47 -7.65 11.10 -8.80
N SER A 48 -8.20 10.53 -7.73
CA SER A 48 -8.25 11.18 -6.41
C SER A 48 -6.88 11.32 -5.75
N MET A 49 -5.85 10.61 -6.23
CA MET A 49 -4.51 10.55 -5.63
C MET A 49 -3.49 11.48 -6.28
N ASP A 50 -3.92 12.29 -7.27
CA ASP A 50 -3.08 13.30 -7.93
C ASP A 50 -1.77 12.75 -8.54
N VAL A 51 -1.89 11.66 -9.30
CA VAL A 51 -0.74 10.95 -9.90
C VAL A 51 -0.34 11.47 -11.30
N GLY A 52 -0.95 12.57 -11.77
CA GLY A 52 -0.61 13.19 -13.05
C GLY A 52 -1.38 12.64 -14.26
N PHE A 53 -2.16 11.59 -14.12
CA PHE A 53 -3.06 11.07 -15.15
C PHE A 53 -4.43 10.69 -14.56
N ARG A 54 -5.44 10.60 -15.41
CA ARG A 54 -6.82 10.29 -15.01
C ARG A 54 -7.43 9.14 -15.78
N GLU A 55 -6.78 8.69 -16.82
CA GLU A 55 -7.27 7.63 -17.69
C GLU A 55 -6.21 6.54 -17.83
N VAL A 56 -6.65 5.29 -17.74
CA VAL A 56 -5.83 4.10 -17.94
C VAL A 56 -6.52 3.21 -18.96
N THR A 57 -5.77 2.72 -19.93
CA THR A 57 -6.19 1.66 -20.85
C THR A 57 -5.38 0.40 -20.59
N THR A 58 -5.98 -0.75 -20.88
CA THR A 58 -5.33 -2.05 -20.72
C THR A 58 -5.42 -2.83 -22.03
N GLU A 59 -4.33 -3.44 -22.41
CA GLU A 59 -4.23 -4.26 -23.64
C GLU A 59 -3.57 -5.60 -23.31
N GLN A 60 -3.98 -6.66 -24.00
CA GLN A 60 -3.26 -7.93 -23.95
C GLN A 60 -2.12 -7.90 -24.97
N GLU A 61 -0.91 -8.15 -24.49
CA GLU A 61 0.27 -8.17 -25.34
C GLU A 61 0.58 -9.61 -25.77
N TYR A 62 0.38 -9.89 -27.07
CA TYR A 62 0.75 -11.18 -27.65
C TYR A 62 2.26 -11.25 -27.86
N ILE A 63 2.90 -12.18 -27.17
CA ILE A 63 4.35 -12.34 -27.22
C ILE A 63 4.74 -13.15 -28.45
N ASP A 64 5.58 -12.57 -29.32
CA ASP A 64 6.24 -13.34 -30.39
C ASP A 64 7.26 -14.30 -29.75
N GLU A 65 7.15 -15.60 -30.04
CA GLU A 65 8.10 -16.62 -29.55
C GLU A 65 9.57 -16.30 -29.86
N LYS A 66 9.81 -15.57 -30.93
CA LYS A 66 11.17 -15.17 -31.36
C LYS A 66 11.80 -14.16 -30.37
N MET A 67 10.98 -13.44 -29.63
CA MET A 67 11.41 -12.47 -28.61
C MET A 67 11.60 -13.10 -27.23
N LEU A 68 11.13 -14.33 -27.04
CA LEU A 68 11.30 -15.02 -25.76
C LEU A 68 12.77 -15.46 -25.55
N PRO A 69 13.26 -15.41 -24.32
CA PRO A 69 14.59 -15.93 -23.96
C PRO A 69 14.74 -17.39 -24.41
N LYS A 70 15.85 -17.72 -25.05
CA LYS A 70 16.16 -19.09 -25.45
C LYS A 70 16.30 -20.00 -24.22
N GLY A 71 15.55 -21.11 -24.22
CA GLY A 71 15.61 -22.10 -23.14
C GLY A 71 14.48 -21.99 -22.11
N LEU A 72 13.47 -21.18 -22.37
CA LEU A 72 12.23 -21.22 -21.55
C LEU A 72 11.55 -22.60 -21.68
N PRO A 73 11.07 -23.20 -20.56
CA PRO A 73 10.27 -24.42 -20.60
C PRO A 73 9.05 -24.27 -21.50
N ALA A 74 8.75 -25.30 -22.29
CA ALA A 74 7.61 -25.29 -23.23
C ALA A 74 6.25 -25.02 -22.53
N GLU A 75 6.11 -25.43 -21.28
CA GLU A 75 4.93 -25.18 -20.45
C GLU A 75 4.74 -23.68 -20.16
N ILE A 76 5.83 -22.94 -19.91
CA ILE A 76 5.77 -21.49 -19.70
C ILE A 76 5.39 -20.78 -21.00
N VAL A 77 5.98 -21.19 -22.12
CA VAL A 77 5.65 -20.63 -23.44
C VAL A 77 4.18 -20.86 -23.79
N ALA A 78 3.67 -22.08 -23.54
CA ALA A 78 2.26 -22.41 -23.75
C ALA A 78 1.35 -21.56 -22.84
N SER A 79 1.69 -21.41 -21.57
CA SER A 79 0.94 -20.59 -20.62
C SER A 79 0.89 -19.11 -21.03
N LEU A 80 2.00 -18.54 -21.51
CA LEU A 80 2.06 -17.15 -21.99
C LEU A 80 1.23 -16.93 -23.26
N LYS A 81 1.07 -17.95 -24.09
CA LYS A 81 0.20 -17.89 -25.27
C LYS A 81 -1.28 -17.99 -24.92
N GLU A 82 -1.62 -18.86 -23.97
CA GLU A 82 -2.99 -19.07 -23.53
C GLU A 82 -3.49 -17.89 -22.67
N HIS A 83 -2.58 -17.29 -21.88
CA HIS A 83 -2.84 -16.16 -21.00
C HIS A 83 -1.82 -15.04 -21.24
N PRO A 84 -1.96 -14.28 -22.35
CA PRO A 84 -1.05 -13.18 -22.66
C PRO A 84 -1.03 -12.15 -21.52
N PRO A 85 0.14 -11.56 -21.20
CA PRO A 85 0.21 -10.53 -20.17
C PRO A 85 -0.64 -9.32 -20.54
N ILE A 86 -1.23 -8.72 -19.53
CA ILE A 86 -1.98 -7.47 -19.65
C ILE A 86 -1.03 -6.32 -19.34
N VAL A 87 -0.91 -5.38 -20.24
CA VAL A 87 -0.16 -4.13 -20.08
C VAL A 87 -1.15 -3.01 -19.81
N ALA A 88 -0.78 -2.09 -18.91
CA ALA A 88 -1.59 -0.93 -18.59
C ALA A 88 -0.87 0.35 -18.99
N TYR A 89 -1.58 1.21 -19.69
CA TYR A 89 -1.08 2.49 -20.19
C TYR A 89 -1.79 3.65 -19.52
N ALA A 90 -1.02 4.57 -18.92
CA ALA A 90 -1.49 5.85 -18.42
C ALA A 90 -1.53 6.88 -19.54
N LYS A 91 -2.63 7.60 -19.68
CA LYS A 91 -2.78 8.65 -20.69
C LYS A 91 -2.34 10.00 -20.16
N HIS A 92 -1.29 10.55 -20.75
CA HIS A 92 -0.75 11.85 -20.41
C HIS A 92 -1.03 12.88 -21.49
N SER A 93 -1.31 14.13 -21.08
CA SER A 93 -1.40 15.25 -22.00
C SER A 93 -0.02 15.62 -22.52
N LYS A 94 0.15 15.66 -23.85
CA LYS A 94 1.34 16.20 -24.48
C LYS A 94 1.22 17.71 -24.55
N ILE A 95 2.19 18.43 -23.97
CA ILE A 95 2.19 19.88 -23.87
C ILE A 95 3.32 20.44 -24.76
N ASN A 96 3.05 21.50 -25.53
CA ASN A 96 4.04 22.22 -26.31
C ASN A 96 4.85 23.22 -25.44
N ALA A 97 5.80 23.92 -26.04
CA ALA A 97 6.63 24.92 -25.35
C ALA A 97 5.82 26.11 -24.79
N ASP A 98 4.64 26.38 -25.35
CA ASP A 98 3.74 27.46 -24.95
C ASP A 98 2.75 27.05 -23.86
N GLY A 99 2.82 25.77 -23.39
CA GLY A 99 1.94 25.24 -22.35
C GLY A 99 0.58 24.73 -22.87
N GLU A 100 0.37 24.63 -24.18
CA GLU A 100 -0.87 24.16 -24.78
C GLU A 100 -0.87 22.64 -24.94
N VAL A 101 -2.04 22.01 -24.70
CA VAL A 101 -2.23 20.58 -24.92
C VAL A 101 -2.32 20.32 -26.43
N VAL A 102 -1.34 19.61 -26.98
CA VAL A 102 -1.24 19.30 -28.41
C VAL A 102 -1.57 17.85 -28.75
N GLY A 103 -1.89 17.03 -27.75
CA GLY A 103 -2.26 15.63 -27.95
C GLY A 103 -2.24 14.81 -26.67
N ILE A 104 -2.39 13.51 -26.82
CA ILE A 104 -2.30 12.52 -25.75
C ILE A 104 -1.18 11.55 -26.11
N VAL A 105 -0.47 11.06 -25.09
CA VAL A 105 0.56 10.03 -25.22
C VAL A 105 0.30 8.95 -24.17
N ASP A 106 0.43 7.71 -24.59
CA ASP A 106 0.28 6.55 -23.71
C ASP A 106 1.65 6.17 -23.13
N PHE A 107 1.70 6.10 -21.79
CA PHE A 107 2.89 5.66 -21.05
C PHE A 107 2.60 4.30 -20.43
N ASP A 108 3.43 3.31 -20.74
CA ASP A 108 3.44 2.07 -19.99
C ASP A 108 3.70 2.38 -18.51
N ILE A 109 2.76 1.97 -17.65
CA ILE A 109 2.82 2.29 -16.21
C ILE A 109 4.05 1.65 -15.57
N GLU A 110 4.43 0.43 -15.97
CA GLU A 110 5.58 -0.25 -15.38
C GLU A 110 6.93 0.31 -15.82
N GLU A 111 7.02 0.76 -17.06
CA GLU A 111 8.29 1.20 -17.62
C GLU A 111 8.56 2.70 -17.45
N ARG A 112 7.49 3.52 -17.43
CA ARG A 112 7.63 4.97 -17.58
C ARG A 112 7.12 5.79 -16.40
N GLU A 113 6.35 5.18 -15.51
CA GLU A 113 5.89 5.88 -14.32
C GLU A 113 6.89 5.80 -13.16
N SER A 114 6.76 6.74 -12.21
CA SER A 114 7.56 6.72 -10.98
C SER A 114 7.20 5.51 -10.12
N ASP A 115 8.13 5.09 -9.24
CA ASP A 115 7.89 3.98 -8.31
C ASP A 115 6.65 4.22 -7.44
N GLY A 116 6.45 5.46 -6.98
CA GLY A 116 5.27 5.82 -6.18
C GLY A 116 3.97 5.72 -6.98
N THR A 117 3.97 6.15 -8.24
CA THR A 117 2.83 6.05 -9.15
C THR A 117 2.51 4.59 -9.45
N ARG A 118 3.53 3.77 -9.74
CA ARG A 118 3.38 2.33 -9.95
C ARG A 118 2.79 1.64 -8.73
N LYS A 119 3.34 1.91 -7.54
CA LYS A 119 2.82 1.34 -6.30
C LYS A 119 1.36 1.71 -6.06
N LEU A 120 1.02 2.99 -6.26
CA LEU A 120 -0.35 3.43 -6.10
C LEU A 120 -1.32 2.73 -7.08
N PHE A 121 -0.91 2.60 -8.35
CA PHE A 121 -1.65 1.84 -9.34
C PHE A 121 -1.83 0.38 -8.92
N ASN A 122 -0.77 -0.27 -8.46
CA ASN A 122 -0.81 -1.67 -8.02
C ASN A 122 -1.74 -1.87 -6.82
N LEU A 123 -1.80 -0.91 -5.90
CA LEU A 123 -2.70 -0.94 -4.74
C LEU A 123 -4.17 -0.64 -5.10
N ALA A 124 -4.45 0.00 -6.25
CA ALA A 124 -5.79 0.47 -6.59
C ALA A 124 -6.81 -0.66 -6.68
N GLY A 125 -6.52 -1.73 -7.42
CA GLY A 125 -7.40 -2.90 -7.52
C GLY A 125 -7.70 -3.54 -6.16
N PRO A 126 -6.69 -3.95 -5.38
CA PRO A 126 -6.89 -4.52 -4.05
C PRO A 126 -7.65 -3.61 -3.08
N ILE A 127 -7.39 -2.30 -3.06
CA ILE A 127 -8.08 -1.34 -2.18
C ILE A 127 -9.55 -1.25 -2.56
N VAL A 128 -9.85 -1.01 -3.83
CA VAL A 128 -11.23 -0.87 -4.33
C VAL A 128 -12.01 -2.17 -4.10
N ASP A 129 -11.43 -3.33 -4.43
CA ASP A 129 -12.07 -4.63 -4.20
C ASP A 129 -12.35 -4.87 -2.71
N THR A 130 -11.40 -4.51 -1.85
CA THR A 130 -11.54 -4.66 -0.39
C THR A 130 -12.66 -3.77 0.16
N LEU A 131 -12.70 -2.50 -0.22
CA LEU A 131 -13.73 -1.56 0.19
C LEU A 131 -15.13 -2.00 -0.29
N ARG A 132 -15.23 -2.39 -1.56
CA ARG A 132 -16.49 -2.83 -2.18
C ARG A 132 -17.05 -4.10 -1.54
N GLN A 133 -16.20 -5.03 -1.15
CA GLN A 133 -16.63 -6.33 -0.61
C GLN A 133 -16.61 -6.44 0.92
N GLY A 134 -16.21 -5.38 1.64
CA GLY A 134 -16.09 -5.41 3.10
C GLY A 134 -15.10 -6.46 3.59
N LYS A 135 -13.97 -6.61 2.87
CA LYS A 135 -12.89 -7.55 3.19
C LYS A 135 -11.86 -6.95 4.16
N SER A 136 -10.83 -7.72 4.48
CA SER A 136 -9.66 -7.27 5.23
C SER A 136 -8.43 -7.28 4.33
N LEU A 137 -7.75 -6.14 4.23
CA LEU A 137 -6.52 -5.93 3.47
C LEU A 137 -5.35 -5.77 4.44
N PHE A 138 -4.33 -6.60 4.28
CA PHE A 138 -3.09 -6.52 5.04
C PHE A 138 -1.99 -5.98 4.12
N VAL A 139 -1.39 -4.86 4.50
CA VAL A 139 -0.32 -4.21 3.72
C VAL A 139 0.91 -4.06 4.59
N ASP A 140 1.99 -4.74 4.23
CA ASP A 140 3.28 -4.54 4.87
C ASP A 140 3.97 -3.32 4.24
N GLU A 141 4.48 -2.42 5.07
CA GLU A 141 5.15 -1.17 4.66
C GLU A 141 4.28 -0.32 3.70
N LEU A 142 3.08 0.07 4.16
CA LEU A 142 2.15 0.88 3.36
C LEU A 142 2.79 2.18 2.84
N ASP A 143 3.68 2.79 3.64
CA ASP A 143 4.35 4.05 3.33
C ASP A 143 5.54 3.91 2.37
N ALA A 144 6.09 2.70 2.17
CA ALA A 144 7.22 2.51 1.27
C ALA A 144 6.90 3.07 -0.13
N GLN A 145 7.79 3.89 -0.69
CA GLN A 145 7.68 4.53 -2.01
C GLN A 145 6.48 5.49 -2.19
N LEU A 146 5.61 5.68 -1.20
CA LEU A 146 4.50 6.61 -1.27
C LEU A 146 4.81 7.93 -0.55
N HIS A 147 4.30 9.03 -1.12
CA HIS A 147 4.31 10.28 -0.39
C HIS A 147 3.44 10.16 0.89
N PRO A 148 3.87 10.67 2.06
CA PRO A 148 3.12 10.51 3.33
C PRO A 148 1.66 10.95 3.27
N LEU A 149 1.32 11.94 2.45
CA LEU A 149 -0.07 12.36 2.27
C LEU A 149 -0.92 11.32 1.55
N LEU A 150 -0.33 10.55 0.60
CA LEU A 150 -1.03 9.49 -0.12
C LEU A 150 -1.34 8.31 0.82
N SER A 151 -0.35 7.86 1.58
CA SER A 151 -0.54 6.79 2.57
C SER A 151 -1.62 7.16 3.59
N ARG A 152 -1.60 8.41 4.10
CA ARG A 152 -2.65 8.92 5.00
C ARG A 152 -4.02 9.00 4.33
N ARG A 153 -4.09 9.34 3.05
CA ARG A 153 -5.33 9.35 2.29
C ARG A 153 -5.91 7.96 2.14
N ILE A 154 -5.08 6.96 1.85
CA ILE A 154 -5.50 5.55 1.81
C ILE A 154 -6.11 5.13 3.15
N VAL A 155 -5.42 5.38 4.28
CA VAL A 155 -5.95 5.04 5.62
C VAL A 155 -7.30 5.72 5.88
N LYS A 156 -7.47 6.97 5.45
CA LYS A 156 -8.74 7.68 5.62
C LYS A 156 -9.90 7.01 4.87
N LEU A 157 -9.67 6.43 3.68
CA LEU A 157 -10.74 5.73 2.95
C LEU A 157 -11.36 4.61 3.77
N PHE A 158 -10.58 3.92 4.61
CA PHE A 158 -11.08 2.86 5.48
C PHE A 158 -11.72 3.38 6.79
N ASN A 159 -11.43 4.61 7.18
CA ASN A 159 -11.89 5.17 8.45
C ASN A 159 -13.23 5.91 8.36
N TYR A 160 -13.66 6.33 7.18
CA TYR A 160 -14.91 7.08 7.00
C TYR A 160 -16.03 6.20 6.45
N ALA A 161 -17.21 6.30 7.03
CA ALA A 161 -18.38 5.49 6.63
C ALA A 161 -18.82 5.77 5.18
N GLU A 162 -18.62 7.00 4.70
CA GLU A 162 -18.96 7.40 3.34
C GLU A 162 -18.14 6.68 2.27
N THR A 163 -16.86 6.41 2.57
CA THR A 163 -15.93 5.71 1.66
C THR A 163 -15.82 4.22 1.96
N ASN A 164 -16.29 3.78 3.14
CA ASN A 164 -16.23 2.39 3.59
C ASN A 164 -17.59 1.91 4.15
N PRO A 165 -18.65 1.93 3.34
CA PRO A 165 -19.99 1.55 3.81
C PRO A 165 -20.12 0.07 4.17
N HIS A 166 -19.23 -0.79 3.67
CA HIS A 166 -19.25 -2.23 3.91
C HIS A 166 -18.35 -2.69 5.07
N GLY A 167 -17.73 -1.74 5.80
CA GLY A 167 -16.90 -2.06 6.97
C GLY A 167 -15.63 -2.84 6.65
N ALA A 168 -15.02 -2.57 5.50
CA ALA A 168 -13.73 -3.13 5.14
C ALA A 168 -12.65 -2.74 6.18
N GLN A 169 -11.63 -3.59 6.33
CA GLN A 169 -10.56 -3.38 7.30
C GLN A 169 -9.21 -3.25 6.59
N LEU A 170 -8.42 -2.25 6.99
CA LEU A 170 -7.02 -2.11 6.59
C LEU A 170 -6.12 -2.38 7.80
N ILE A 171 -5.28 -3.38 7.71
CA ILE A 171 -4.22 -3.71 8.67
C ILE A 171 -2.89 -3.45 7.96
N PHE A 172 -2.07 -2.58 8.50
CA PHE A 172 -0.82 -2.23 7.84
C PHE A 172 0.33 -2.02 8.81
N THR A 173 1.56 -2.24 8.33
CA THR A 173 2.78 -1.79 8.99
C THR A 173 3.29 -0.51 8.35
N THR A 174 4.00 0.31 9.12
CA THR A 174 4.57 1.57 8.65
C THR A 174 5.75 2.00 9.53
N HIS A 175 6.72 2.66 8.92
CA HIS A 175 7.79 3.39 9.60
C HIS A 175 7.51 4.90 9.67
N ASP A 176 6.43 5.39 9.04
CA ASP A 176 6.08 6.82 9.04
C ASP A 176 5.40 7.23 10.35
N THR A 177 6.15 7.94 11.19
CA THR A 177 5.64 8.48 12.47
C THR A 177 4.53 9.51 12.30
N ASN A 178 4.36 10.10 11.10
CA ASN A 178 3.22 10.99 10.81
C ASN A 178 1.89 10.26 10.81
N MET A 179 1.88 8.92 10.70
CA MET A 179 0.68 8.10 10.88
C MET A 179 0.19 8.08 12.33
N LEU A 180 1.08 8.32 13.30
CA LEU A 180 0.74 8.38 14.74
C LEU A 180 0.02 9.70 15.10
N SER A 181 -1.12 9.92 14.48
CA SER A 181 -1.95 11.11 14.65
C SER A 181 -3.35 10.73 15.13
N LYS A 182 -3.81 11.34 16.23
CA LYS A 182 -5.17 11.18 16.76
C LYS A 182 -6.28 11.54 15.76
N LYS A 183 -5.95 12.33 14.72
CA LYS A 183 -6.87 12.67 13.62
C LYS A 183 -6.99 11.55 12.58
N LEU A 184 -6.06 10.59 12.62
CA LEU A 184 -6.00 9.48 11.67
C LEU A 184 -6.32 8.15 12.33
N LEU A 185 -5.72 7.86 13.48
CA LEU A 185 -5.84 6.58 14.19
C LEU A 185 -6.21 6.80 15.65
N ARG A 186 -7.08 5.94 16.17
CA ARG A 186 -7.36 5.83 17.61
C ARG A 186 -6.27 5.01 18.29
N ARG A 187 -6.11 5.17 19.60
CA ARG A 187 -5.10 4.44 20.39
C ARG A 187 -5.28 2.92 20.35
N ASP A 188 -6.51 2.44 20.22
CA ASP A 188 -6.84 1.03 20.11
C ASP A 188 -6.44 0.42 18.76
N GLN A 189 -6.19 1.25 17.75
CA GLN A 189 -5.75 0.84 16.42
C GLN A 189 -4.23 0.77 16.26
N VAL A 190 -3.46 1.24 17.25
CA VAL A 190 -2.00 1.34 17.16
C VAL A 190 -1.34 0.27 18.03
N VAL A 191 -0.42 -0.49 17.41
CA VAL A 191 0.41 -1.50 18.07
C VAL A 191 1.86 -1.24 17.72
N PHE A 192 2.72 -1.07 18.71
CA PHE A 192 4.17 -0.98 18.51
C PHE A 192 4.78 -2.37 18.46
N VAL A 193 5.73 -2.55 17.54
CA VAL A 193 6.41 -3.83 17.31
C VAL A 193 7.91 -3.63 17.54
N GLU A 194 8.50 -4.43 18.41
CA GLU A 194 9.94 -4.38 18.69
C GLU A 194 10.57 -5.79 18.71
N LYS A 195 11.83 -5.88 18.29
CA LYS A 195 12.65 -7.08 18.50
C LYS A 195 13.48 -6.87 19.76
N THR A 196 13.32 -7.75 20.74
CA THR A 196 14.13 -7.73 21.97
C THR A 196 15.47 -8.41 21.71
N ALA A 197 16.50 -7.61 21.41
CA ALA A 197 17.85 -8.12 21.14
C ALA A 197 18.53 -8.75 22.38
N LYS A 198 18.13 -8.35 23.58
CA LYS A 198 18.84 -8.67 24.83
C LYS A 198 18.63 -10.08 25.38
N THR A 199 17.55 -10.79 25.05
CA THR A 199 17.25 -12.07 25.70
C THR A 199 16.81 -13.22 24.79
N SER A 200 16.18 -13.00 23.64
CA SER A 200 15.62 -14.12 22.87
C SER A 200 15.37 -13.83 21.38
N TYR A 201 15.72 -12.67 20.87
CA TYR A 201 15.35 -12.23 19.51
C TYR A 201 13.83 -12.36 19.24
N SER A 202 13.01 -12.34 20.29
CA SER A 202 11.57 -12.43 20.18
C SER A 202 10.96 -11.10 19.73
N THR A 203 9.88 -11.17 18.99
CA THR A 203 9.08 -10.01 18.64
C THR A 203 8.07 -9.73 19.74
N LYS A 204 8.06 -8.51 20.26
CA LYS A 204 7.10 -8.05 21.24
C LYS A 204 6.10 -7.09 20.59
N LEU A 205 4.83 -7.31 20.83
CA LEU A 205 3.72 -6.47 20.40
C LEU A 205 3.19 -5.70 21.60
N THR A 206 3.19 -4.37 21.53
CA THR A 206 2.73 -3.49 22.62
C THR A 206 1.60 -2.59 22.11
N PRO A 207 0.32 -2.90 22.41
CA PRO A 207 -0.79 -2.02 22.09
C PRO A 207 -0.62 -0.66 22.77
N MET A 208 -0.84 0.44 22.05
CA MET A 208 -0.72 1.79 22.60
C MET A 208 -1.64 2.04 23.81
N MET A 209 -2.79 1.37 23.85
CA MET A 209 -3.71 1.43 25.00
C MET A 209 -3.14 0.82 26.28
N SER A 210 -2.21 -0.11 26.19
CA SER A 210 -1.58 -0.78 27.34
C SER A 210 -0.40 0.00 27.92
N ILE A 211 0.08 1.03 27.21
CA ILE A 211 1.25 1.80 27.64
C ILE A 211 0.91 2.63 28.88
N THR A 212 1.83 2.60 29.83
CA THR A 212 1.85 3.47 31.02
C THR A 212 3.15 4.26 30.98
N LEU A 213 3.06 5.58 31.08
CA LEU A 213 4.21 6.48 31.12
C LEU A 213 4.93 6.38 32.48
N ASP A 214 6.17 6.88 32.57
CA ASP A 214 7.01 6.84 33.79
C ASP A 214 6.33 7.46 35.02
N ASN A 215 5.44 8.40 34.82
CA ASN A 215 4.64 9.05 35.87
C ASN A 215 3.38 8.26 36.26
N GLY A 216 3.21 7.02 35.76
CA GLY A 216 2.03 6.18 36.02
C GLY A 216 0.78 6.56 35.23
N ALA A 217 0.82 7.61 34.40
CA ALA A 217 -0.32 8.04 33.59
C ALA A 217 -0.38 7.30 32.25
N LYS A 218 -1.57 7.18 31.68
CA LYS A 218 -1.73 6.74 30.30
C LYS A 218 -1.47 7.88 29.33
N PRO A 219 -0.98 7.58 28.10
CA PRO A 219 -0.82 8.59 27.06
C PRO A 219 -2.13 9.38 26.88
N ARG A 220 -2.05 10.71 27.01
CA ARG A 220 -3.22 11.58 26.88
C ARG A 220 -3.68 11.63 25.43
N THR A 221 -4.98 11.78 25.21
CA THR A 221 -5.55 11.87 23.87
C THR A 221 -5.17 13.15 23.13
N ASP A 222 -4.73 14.19 23.84
CA ASP A 222 -4.28 15.47 23.28
C ASP A 222 -2.76 15.54 23.00
N SER A 223 -2.00 14.50 23.37
CA SER A 223 -0.56 14.45 23.16
C SER A 223 -0.19 14.21 21.69
N ASN A 224 1.00 14.70 21.32
CA ASN A 224 1.58 14.40 20.02
C ASN A 224 2.21 12.98 20.06
N TYR A 225 1.50 12.01 19.53
CA TYR A 225 1.94 10.60 19.57
C TYR A 225 3.24 10.35 18.81
N GLY A 226 3.40 10.94 17.61
CA GLY A 226 4.62 10.79 16.84
C GLY A 226 5.85 11.34 17.57
N LYS A 227 5.75 12.55 18.12
CA LYS A 227 6.82 13.15 18.92
C LYS A 227 7.17 12.29 20.15
N ASN A 228 6.17 11.87 20.91
CA ASN A 228 6.39 11.04 22.10
C ASN A 228 7.01 9.67 21.77
N TYR A 229 6.68 9.10 20.61
CA TYR A 229 7.30 7.86 20.13
C TYR A 229 8.78 8.09 19.84
N LEU A 230 9.14 9.13 19.08
CA LEU A 230 10.53 9.48 18.77
C LEU A 230 11.36 9.81 20.04
N GLU A 231 10.73 10.34 21.07
CA GLU A 231 11.34 10.56 22.40
C GLU A 231 11.44 9.27 23.25
N GLY A 232 11.07 8.11 22.70
CA GLY A 232 11.16 6.81 23.39
C GLY A 232 10.12 6.53 24.46
N LYS A 233 9.12 7.43 24.66
CA LYS A 233 8.12 7.31 25.75
C LYS A 233 7.20 6.09 25.61
N TYR A 234 7.17 5.49 24.43
CA TYR A 234 6.34 4.30 24.13
C TYR A 234 7.15 3.02 23.94
N GLY A 235 8.49 3.09 24.06
CA GLY A 235 9.38 2.00 23.68
C GLY A 235 9.41 1.76 22.16
N ALA A 236 9.87 0.60 21.75
CA ALA A 236 9.94 0.15 20.35
C ALA A 236 10.71 1.12 19.42
N ILE A 237 11.67 1.86 19.95
CA ILE A 237 12.61 2.67 19.19
C ILE A 237 13.93 1.90 19.02
N PRO A 238 14.66 2.12 17.91
CA PRO A 238 16.00 1.59 17.74
C PRO A 238 16.91 2.09 18.88
N TYR A 239 17.66 1.18 19.47
CA TYR A 239 18.70 1.52 20.46
C TYR A 239 20.03 1.62 19.72
N PHE A 240 20.64 2.79 19.75
CA PHE A 240 22.00 3.00 19.28
C PHE A 240 22.91 3.03 20.50
N GLU A 241 23.94 2.19 20.57
CA GLU A 241 25.05 2.40 21.49
C GLU A 241 25.76 3.67 21.04
N ASP A 242 25.94 4.65 21.95
CA ASP A 242 26.51 5.96 21.67
C ASP A 242 27.94 5.85 21.11
N GLU A 243 28.07 5.70 19.80
CA GLU A 243 29.34 5.85 19.07
C GLU A 243 29.59 7.28 18.60
N PHE A 244 28.58 8.14 18.67
CA PHE A 244 28.73 9.56 18.35
C PHE A 244 28.95 10.37 19.65
N LYS A 245 30.14 10.27 20.23
CA LYS A 245 30.62 11.27 21.15
C LYS A 245 30.75 12.58 20.36
N ASP A 246 30.09 13.60 20.85
CA ASP A 246 29.97 14.94 20.33
C ASP A 246 31.16 15.37 19.48
N CYS A 247 30.95 15.60 18.18
CA CYS A 247 31.80 16.44 17.35
C CYS A 247 31.44 17.92 17.56
N ASN A 248 31.41 18.36 18.84
CA ASN A 248 31.30 19.75 19.22
C ASN A 248 32.39 20.05 20.25
N GLU A 249 33.57 20.29 19.74
CA GLU A 249 34.57 21.20 20.31
C GLU A 249 35.05 22.16 19.20
#